data_a17be55fa57bfa669a7c8d18366f046f
#
_entry.id   a17be55fa57bfa669a7c8d18366f046f
#
_cell.length_a   1.000
_cell.length_b   1.000
_cell.length_c   1.000
_cell.angle_alpha   90.00
_cell.angle_beta   90.00
_cell.angle_gamma   90.00
#
_symmetry.space_group_name_H-M   'P 1'
#
loop_
_entity.id
_entity.type
_entity.pdbx_description
1 polymer ?
#
loop_
_entity_poly.entity_id
_entity_poly.type
_entity_poly.pdbx_seq_one_letter_code
_entity_poly.pdbx_strand_id
1 'polypeptide(L)'
;MRTYWKVAVLGWQDSLVYRFNALVWILNSVLPSLTLMLVWLAAYEGKPRSQVGGFDLSAMLTYYLFVTALSVAITPNAEWEIAQTIRDGKLTPFLLRPVGYFGYRFAWESSYQVVKTVMMLPAFGLLWWAFRAYIRLPALDFGRGVAFGIACLLAYVLLSQLKFMTGISAFWLQEPQGFMEIWSILVGLFAGRLLPLALLPTWARTIGDILPFGVLYAFPMDVLMNRIGGVAIVWGLGRQLLWMGVLGLGVRLMWARGLRQYESVGG
;
A
#
# COMPACT_ATOMS: atom_id res chain seq x y z
N MET A 1 -21.27 14.26 -0.81
CA MET A 1 -20.48 13.90 -2.01
C MET A 1 -19.75 15.10 -2.64
N ARG A 2 -20.41 16.22 -2.91
CA ARG A 2 -19.75 17.41 -3.52
C ARG A 2 -18.54 17.96 -2.76
N THR A 3 -18.52 17.86 -1.43
CA THR A 3 -17.42 18.37 -0.59
C THR A 3 -16.15 17.52 -0.75
N TYR A 4 -16.25 16.20 -0.71
CA TYR A 4 -15.09 15.30 -0.91
C TYR A 4 -14.49 15.41 -2.31
N TRP A 5 -15.33 15.62 -3.32
CA TRP A 5 -14.87 15.91 -4.68
C TRP A 5 -14.03 17.19 -4.75
N LYS A 6 -14.46 18.26 -4.10
CA LYS A 6 -13.68 19.51 -4.03
C LYS A 6 -12.34 19.30 -3.30
N VAL A 7 -12.35 18.53 -2.22
CA VAL A 7 -11.12 18.14 -1.51
C VAL A 7 -10.17 17.38 -2.43
N ALA A 8 -10.68 16.42 -3.21
CA ALA A 8 -9.89 15.68 -4.16
C ALA A 8 -9.29 16.57 -5.27
N VAL A 9 -10.05 17.54 -5.78
CA VAL A 9 -9.55 18.50 -6.78
C VAL A 9 -8.45 19.38 -6.20
N LEU A 10 -8.57 19.85 -4.96
CA LEU A 10 -7.53 20.62 -4.28
C LEU A 10 -6.27 19.77 -4.06
N GLY A 11 -6.41 18.51 -3.63
CA GLY A 11 -5.30 17.58 -3.49
C GLY A 11 -4.58 17.31 -4.80
N TRP A 12 -5.32 17.24 -5.91
CA TRP A 12 -4.75 17.13 -7.25
C TRP A 12 -3.89 18.34 -7.63
N GLN A 13 -4.42 19.56 -7.41
CA GLN A 13 -3.70 20.81 -7.71
C GLN A 13 -2.43 20.94 -6.85
N ASP A 14 -2.52 20.64 -5.56
CA ASP A 14 -1.39 20.66 -4.64
C ASP A 14 -0.30 19.65 -5.07
N SER A 15 -0.70 18.43 -5.44
CA SER A 15 0.24 17.39 -5.89
C SER A 15 1.07 17.81 -7.11
N LEU A 16 0.52 18.62 -8.02
CA LEU A 16 1.22 19.10 -9.20
C LEU A 16 2.28 20.19 -8.86
N VAL A 17 2.11 20.90 -7.77
CA VAL A 17 3.11 21.89 -7.27
C VAL A 17 4.38 21.16 -6.84
N TYR A 18 4.25 19.98 -6.23
CA TYR A 18 5.38 19.20 -5.71
C TYR A 18 6.01 18.23 -6.73
N ARG A 19 5.89 18.52 -8.03
CA ARG A 19 6.43 17.66 -9.10
C ARG A 19 7.92 17.31 -8.97
N PHE A 20 8.74 18.17 -8.36
CA PHE A 20 10.15 17.88 -8.10
C PHE A 20 10.36 16.78 -7.06
N ASN A 21 9.40 16.55 -6.17
CA ASN A 21 9.42 15.41 -5.24
C ASN A 21 9.31 14.07 -5.97
N ALA A 22 8.89 14.05 -7.25
CA ALA A 22 8.84 12.83 -8.06
C ALA A 22 10.22 12.14 -8.14
N LEU A 23 11.33 12.90 -8.21
CA LEU A 23 12.68 12.31 -8.18
C LEU A 23 12.94 11.57 -6.86
N VAL A 24 12.57 12.17 -5.73
CA VAL A 24 12.72 11.56 -4.41
C VAL A 24 11.84 10.31 -4.31
N TRP A 25 10.61 10.34 -4.84
CA TRP A 25 9.72 9.17 -4.86
C TRP A 25 10.27 8.05 -5.74
N ILE A 26 10.84 8.40 -6.92
CA ILE A 26 11.49 7.42 -7.80
C ILE A 26 12.64 6.73 -7.04
N LEU A 27 13.51 7.51 -6.43
CA LEU A 27 14.64 6.96 -5.68
C LEU A 27 14.18 6.05 -4.55
N ASN A 28 13.24 6.51 -3.73
CA ASN A 28 12.75 5.74 -2.57
C ASN A 28 11.94 4.49 -2.95
N SER A 29 11.27 4.49 -4.11
CA SER A 29 10.42 3.36 -4.53
C SER A 29 11.15 2.38 -5.45
N VAL A 30 11.93 2.90 -6.40
CA VAL A 30 12.55 2.11 -7.47
C VAL A 30 13.88 1.50 -7.02
N LEU A 31 14.73 2.24 -6.29
CA LEU A 31 16.04 1.73 -5.87
C LEU A 31 15.95 0.46 -5.01
N PRO A 32 15.11 0.37 -3.96
CA PRO A 32 15.00 -0.86 -3.19
C PRO A 32 14.54 -2.04 -4.04
N SER A 33 13.59 -1.82 -4.96
CA SER A 33 13.13 -2.86 -5.87
C SER A 33 14.20 -3.29 -6.84
N LEU A 34 14.91 -2.35 -7.45
CA LEU A 34 16.04 -2.61 -8.33
C LEU A 34 17.13 -3.43 -7.60
N THR A 35 17.48 -3.05 -6.36
CA THR A 35 18.42 -3.79 -5.54
C THR A 35 17.98 -5.24 -5.35
N LEU A 36 16.71 -5.47 -4.98
CA LEU A 36 16.18 -6.83 -4.84
C LEU A 36 16.17 -7.60 -6.16
N MET A 37 15.83 -6.95 -7.27
CA MET A 37 15.90 -7.59 -8.60
C MET A 37 17.34 -8.01 -8.96
N LEU A 38 18.35 -7.17 -8.67
CA LEU A 38 19.76 -7.49 -8.90
C LEU A 38 20.25 -8.60 -7.96
N VAL A 39 19.85 -8.59 -6.69
CA VAL A 39 20.17 -9.68 -5.74
C VAL A 39 19.61 -11.01 -6.24
N TRP A 40 18.36 -11.04 -6.72
CA TRP A 40 17.79 -12.26 -7.25
C TRP A 40 18.45 -12.69 -8.57
N LEU A 41 18.81 -11.74 -9.44
CA LEU A 41 19.57 -12.05 -10.65
C LEU A 41 20.88 -12.77 -10.30
N ALA A 42 21.64 -12.25 -9.33
CA ALA A 42 22.87 -12.88 -8.85
C ALA A 42 22.62 -14.23 -8.14
N ALA A 43 21.55 -14.35 -7.35
CA ALA A 43 21.21 -15.60 -6.67
C ALA A 43 20.85 -16.76 -7.60
N TYR A 44 20.31 -16.45 -8.78
CA TYR A 44 20.01 -17.45 -9.82
C TYR A 44 21.15 -17.65 -10.83
N GLU A 45 22.27 -16.91 -10.70
CA GLU A 45 23.43 -17.06 -11.59
C GLU A 45 23.99 -18.49 -11.51
N GLY A 46 24.22 -19.10 -12.68
CA GLY A 46 24.65 -20.49 -12.77
C GLY A 46 23.57 -21.55 -12.49
N LYS A 47 22.35 -21.14 -12.08
CA LYS A 47 21.23 -22.05 -11.79
C LYS A 47 19.91 -21.59 -12.44
N PRO A 48 19.86 -21.34 -13.75
CA PRO A 48 18.70 -20.68 -14.38
C PRO A 48 17.40 -21.49 -14.32
N ARG A 49 17.45 -22.80 -14.03
CA ARG A 49 16.26 -23.66 -13.88
C ARG A 49 15.87 -23.93 -12.43
N SER A 50 16.58 -23.35 -11.46
CA SER A 50 16.20 -23.50 -10.05
C SER A 50 14.93 -22.72 -9.75
N GLN A 51 14.14 -23.24 -8.81
CA GLN A 51 12.96 -22.56 -8.28
C GLN A 51 13.14 -22.35 -6.78
N VAL A 52 12.82 -21.14 -6.31
CA VAL A 52 12.84 -20.79 -4.90
C VAL A 52 11.42 -20.39 -4.51
N GLY A 53 10.79 -21.14 -3.62
CA GLY A 53 9.40 -20.91 -3.22
C GLY A 53 8.39 -20.97 -4.38
N GLY A 54 8.69 -21.76 -5.44
CA GLY A 54 7.86 -21.85 -6.63
C GLY A 54 7.99 -20.68 -7.61
N PHE A 55 9.04 -19.86 -7.47
CA PHE A 55 9.40 -18.81 -8.42
C PHE A 55 10.66 -19.20 -9.17
N ASP A 56 10.64 -19.17 -10.50
CA ASP A 56 11.82 -19.09 -11.33
C ASP A 56 12.33 -17.63 -11.38
N LEU A 57 13.49 -17.39 -11.98
CA LEU A 57 14.07 -16.06 -12.10
C LEU A 57 13.08 -15.07 -12.75
N SER A 58 12.44 -15.50 -13.84
CA SER A 58 11.50 -14.65 -14.57
C SER A 58 10.28 -14.28 -13.74
N ALA A 59 9.68 -15.25 -13.03
CA ALA A 59 8.57 -14.99 -12.14
C ALA A 59 8.97 -14.07 -10.96
N MET A 60 10.18 -14.23 -10.43
CA MET A 60 10.70 -13.41 -9.34
C MET A 60 10.89 -11.96 -9.78
N LEU A 61 11.56 -11.70 -10.91
CA LEU A 61 11.78 -10.36 -11.42
C LEU A 61 10.44 -9.70 -11.83
N THR A 62 9.55 -10.47 -12.44
CA THR A 62 8.19 -10.01 -12.76
C THR A 62 7.42 -9.62 -11.48
N TYR A 63 7.51 -10.44 -10.43
CA TYR A 63 6.89 -10.13 -9.14
C TYR A 63 7.38 -8.79 -8.59
N TYR A 64 8.70 -8.56 -8.53
CA TYR A 64 9.25 -7.31 -7.96
C TYR A 64 8.89 -6.08 -8.79
N LEU A 65 8.85 -6.18 -10.11
CA LEU A 65 8.39 -5.08 -10.95
C LEU A 65 6.93 -4.71 -10.61
N PHE A 66 6.04 -5.71 -10.63
CA PHE A 66 4.61 -5.45 -10.44
C PHE A 66 4.23 -5.16 -8.99
N VAL A 67 4.85 -5.79 -7.98
CA VAL A 67 4.56 -5.46 -6.58
C VAL A 67 5.05 -4.06 -6.22
N THR A 68 6.13 -3.58 -6.84
CA THR A 68 6.60 -2.20 -6.66
C THR A 68 5.62 -1.22 -7.31
N ALA A 69 5.21 -1.47 -8.54
CA ALA A 69 4.19 -0.65 -9.21
C ALA A 69 2.87 -0.64 -8.41
N LEU A 70 2.42 -1.81 -7.95
CA LEU A 70 1.25 -1.95 -7.10
C LEU A 70 1.42 -1.17 -5.80
N SER A 71 2.56 -1.30 -5.11
CA SER A 71 2.80 -0.59 -3.85
C SER A 71 2.78 0.93 -4.03
N VAL A 72 3.34 1.44 -5.11
CA VAL A 72 3.24 2.87 -5.46
C VAL A 72 1.78 3.27 -5.69
N ALA A 73 1.00 2.42 -6.36
CA ALA A 73 -0.38 2.73 -6.72
C ALA A 73 -1.36 2.67 -5.54
N ILE A 74 -1.15 1.79 -4.54
CA ILE A 74 -2.14 1.54 -3.48
C ILE A 74 -1.69 1.92 -2.06
N THR A 75 -0.44 2.38 -1.84
CA THR A 75 0.02 2.72 -0.48
C THR A 75 -0.07 4.22 -0.24
N PRO A 76 -1.05 4.70 0.55
CA PRO A 76 -1.11 6.09 0.96
C PRO A 76 -0.04 6.41 2.02
N ASN A 77 0.31 7.69 2.17
CA ASN A 77 1.29 8.18 3.13
C ASN A 77 0.67 9.13 4.18
N ALA A 78 -0.62 8.94 4.47
CA ALA A 78 -1.41 9.85 5.31
C ALA A 78 -0.99 9.87 6.78
N GLU A 79 -0.33 8.81 7.28
CA GLU A 79 -0.05 8.62 8.71
C GLU A 79 0.79 9.74 9.33
N TRP A 80 1.81 10.22 8.60
CA TRP A 80 2.70 11.28 9.09
C TRP A 80 1.98 12.60 9.30
N GLU A 81 1.19 13.01 8.32
CA GLU A 81 0.45 14.26 8.39
C GLU A 81 -0.70 14.20 9.40
N ILE A 82 -1.34 13.03 9.55
CA ILE A 82 -2.35 12.80 10.59
C ILE A 82 -1.72 12.95 11.97
N ALA A 83 -0.59 12.28 12.21
CA ALA A 83 0.12 12.35 13.48
C ALA A 83 0.58 13.78 13.80
N GLN A 84 1.14 14.48 12.81
CA GLN A 84 1.56 15.86 12.97
C GLN A 84 0.37 16.78 13.27
N THR A 85 -0.76 16.63 12.56
CA THR A 85 -1.99 17.41 12.79
C THR A 85 -2.50 17.25 14.23
N ILE A 86 -2.42 16.02 14.78
CA ILE A 86 -2.83 15.73 16.17
C ILE A 86 -1.85 16.37 17.15
N ARG A 87 -0.55 16.18 16.97
CA ARG A 87 0.49 16.69 17.88
C ARG A 87 0.57 18.20 17.95
N ASP A 88 0.40 18.86 16.80
CA ASP A 88 0.41 20.31 16.70
C ASP A 88 -0.89 20.98 17.20
N GLY A 89 -1.86 20.20 17.69
CA GLY A 89 -3.16 20.74 18.11
C GLY A 89 -4.01 21.28 16.96
N LYS A 90 -3.66 20.96 15.70
CA LYS A 90 -4.31 21.50 14.48
C LYS A 90 -5.54 20.71 14.02
N LEU A 91 -6.06 19.80 14.87
CA LEU A 91 -7.23 18.99 14.53
C LEU A 91 -8.55 19.76 14.67
N THR A 92 -8.60 20.74 15.57
CA THR A 92 -9.81 21.52 15.88
C THR A 92 -10.54 22.09 14.66
N PRO A 93 -9.88 22.74 13.67
CA PRO A 93 -10.55 23.22 12.47
C PRO A 93 -11.23 22.14 11.64
N PHE A 94 -10.76 20.89 11.72
CA PHE A 94 -11.38 19.77 11.03
C PHE A 94 -12.58 19.21 11.79
N LEU A 95 -12.55 19.25 13.12
CA LEU A 95 -13.66 18.80 13.96
C LEU A 95 -14.87 19.72 13.87
N LEU A 96 -14.67 20.99 13.58
CA LEU A 96 -15.73 21.99 13.39
C LEU A 96 -16.41 21.92 12.01
N ARG A 97 -15.82 21.18 11.06
CA ARG A 97 -16.38 21.03 9.72
C ARG A 97 -17.40 19.88 9.68
N PRO A 98 -18.48 19.99 8.89
CA PRO A 98 -19.45 18.90 8.72
C PRO A 98 -18.93 17.79 7.79
N VAL A 99 -17.66 17.41 7.94
CA VAL A 99 -16.96 16.42 7.10
C VAL A 99 -16.12 15.54 8.02
N GLY A 100 -16.32 14.23 7.95
CA GLY A 100 -15.51 13.28 8.72
C GLY A 100 -14.02 13.36 8.33
N TYR A 101 -13.13 13.45 9.31
CA TYR A 101 -11.70 13.63 9.10
C TYR A 101 -11.08 12.48 8.27
N PHE A 102 -11.48 11.23 8.54
CA PHE A 102 -11.04 10.08 7.72
C PHE A 102 -11.43 10.26 6.24
N GLY A 103 -12.68 10.61 5.95
CA GLY A 103 -13.13 10.82 4.58
C GLY A 103 -12.42 11.99 3.88
N TYR A 104 -12.14 13.07 4.62
CA TYR A 104 -11.34 14.19 4.12
C TYR A 104 -9.93 13.71 3.71
N ARG A 105 -9.23 13.02 4.63
CA ARG A 105 -7.88 12.50 4.37
C ARG A 105 -7.87 11.48 3.24
N PHE A 106 -8.83 10.57 3.22
CA PHE A 106 -8.97 9.58 2.15
C PHE A 106 -9.14 10.23 0.77
N ALA A 107 -9.99 11.26 0.66
CA ALA A 107 -10.20 11.96 -0.61
C ALA A 107 -8.94 12.73 -1.08
N TRP A 108 -8.24 13.38 -0.13
CA TRP A 108 -6.98 14.08 -0.40
C TRP A 108 -5.90 13.12 -0.89
N GLU A 109 -5.65 12.05 -0.12
CA GLU A 109 -4.65 11.04 -0.45
C GLU A 109 -4.95 10.30 -1.77
N SER A 110 -6.24 10.06 -2.07
CA SER A 110 -6.60 9.39 -3.32
C SER A 110 -6.15 10.20 -4.55
N SER A 111 -6.27 11.51 -4.50
CA SER A 111 -5.83 12.39 -5.60
C SER A 111 -4.31 12.43 -5.72
N TYR A 112 -3.62 12.56 -4.59
CA TYR A 112 -2.16 12.50 -4.53
C TYR A 112 -1.63 11.16 -5.06
N GLN A 113 -2.30 10.05 -4.69
CA GLN A 113 -1.93 8.71 -5.11
C GLN A 113 -2.03 8.52 -6.64
N VAL A 114 -3.06 9.06 -7.28
CA VAL A 114 -3.20 9.02 -8.74
C VAL A 114 -2.07 9.79 -9.41
N VAL A 115 -1.78 11.02 -8.98
CA VAL A 115 -0.69 11.84 -9.53
C VAL A 115 0.66 11.13 -9.35
N LYS A 116 0.95 10.63 -8.15
CA LYS A 116 2.17 9.88 -7.85
C LYS A 116 2.32 8.67 -8.77
N THR A 117 1.25 7.89 -8.93
CA THR A 117 1.26 6.69 -9.80
C THR A 117 1.56 7.04 -11.24
N VAL A 118 0.91 8.06 -11.79
CA VAL A 118 1.14 8.51 -13.18
C VAL A 118 2.58 9.01 -13.36
N MET A 119 3.10 9.79 -12.42
CA MET A 119 4.48 10.30 -12.46
C MET A 119 5.53 9.17 -12.37
N MET A 120 5.17 8.02 -11.79
CA MET A 120 6.07 6.86 -11.69
C MET A 120 6.09 5.98 -12.95
N LEU A 121 5.12 6.11 -13.87
CA LEU A 121 5.04 5.26 -15.06
C LEU A 121 6.33 5.25 -15.91
N PRO A 122 7.02 6.38 -16.15
CA PRO A 122 8.27 6.37 -16.90
C PRO A 122 9.37 5.53 -16.22
N ALA A 123 9.46 5.60 -14.89
CA ALA A 123 10.44 4.84 -14.14
C ALA A 123 10.16 3.32 -14.20
N PHE A 124 8.89 2.92 -14.12
CA PHE A 124 8.51 1.52 -14.32
C PHE A 124 8.71 1.05 -15.76
N GLY A 125 8.45 1.91 -16.74
CA GLY A 125 8.77 1.65 -18.14
C GLY A 125 10.26 1.42 -18.37
N LEU A 126 11.11 2.20 -17.73
CA LEU A 126 12.56 2.04 -17.78
C LEU A 126 13.02 0.73 -17.12
N LEU A 127 12.48 0.40 -15.93
CA LEU A 127 12.75 -0.89 -15.26
C LEU A 127 12.32 -2.07 -16.13
N TRP A 128 11.11 -2.02 -16.67
CA TRP A 128 10.62 -3.04 -17.58
C TRP A 128 11.54 -3.19 -18.81
N TRP A 129 11.95 -2.08 -19.42
CA TRP A 129 12.84 -2.09 -20.58
C TRP A 129 14.21 -2.69 -20.23
N ALA A 130 14.81 -2.33 -19.09
CA ALA A 130 16.09 -2.82 -18.63
C ALA A 130 16.08 -4.35 -18.37
N PHE A 131 14.98 -4.87 -17.82
CA PHE A 131 14.84 -6.28 -17.47
C PHE A 131 13.93 -7.08 -18.43
N ARG A 132 13.58 -6.53 -19.60
CA ARG A 132 12.64 -7.14 -20.56
C ARG A 132 12.98 -8.56 -20.99
N ALA A 133 14.27 -8.93 -20.98
CA ALA A 133 14.71 -10.28 -21.32
C ALA A 133 14.28 -11.33 -20.28
N TYR A 134 13.98 -10.90 -19.07
CA TYR A 134 13.61 -11.77 -17.95
C TYR A 134 12.14 -11.67 -17.57
N ILE A 135 11.51 -10.52 -17.83
CA ILE A 135 10.12 -10.26 -17.41
C ILE A 135 9.15 -10.91 -18.38
N ARG A 136 8.23 -11.71 -17.83
CA ARG A 136 7.11 -12.29 -18.56
C ARG A 136 5.82 -11.60 -18.16
N LEU A 137 5.19 -10.91 -19.10
CA LEU A 137 3.90 -10.28 -18.84
C LEU A 137 2.85 -11.36 -18.57
N PRO A 138 2.10 -11.26 -17.46
CA PRO A 138 1.04 -12.20 -17.15
C PRO A 138 -0.06 -12.17 -18.22
N ALA A 139 -0.52 -13.34 -18.64
CA ALA A 139 -1.70 -13.43 -19.50
C ALA A 139 -2.95 -13.14 -18.66
N LEU A 140 -3.59 -12.01 -18.90
CA LEU A 140 -4.81 -11.60 -18.21
C LEU A 140 -6.00 -11.77 -19.15
N ASP A 141 -6.94 -12.63 -18.78
CA ASP A 141 -8.29 -12.57 -19.34
C ASP A 141 -9.08 -11.41 -18.70
N PHE A 142 -10.19 -11.03 -19.35
CA PHE A 142 -11.01 -9.90 -18.89
C PHE A 142 -11.50 -10.08 -17.44
N GLY A 143 -11.99 -11.28 -17.08
CA GLY A 143 -12.51 -11.57 -15.73
C GLY A 143 -11.44 -11.42 -14.66
N ARG A 144 -10.23 -11.90 -14.94
CA ARG A 144 -9.08 -11.80 -14.05
C ARG A 144 -8.58 -10.36 -13.93
N GLY A 145 -8.58 -9.60 -15.02
CA GLY A 145 -8.26 -8.17 -15.01
C GLY A 145 -9.23 -7.37 -14.13
N VAL A 146 -10.52 -7.65 -14.22
CA VAL A 146 -11.54 -7.03 -13.35
C VAL A 146 -11.32 -7.43 -11.89
N ALA A 147 -11.08 -8.72 -11.61
CA ALA A 147 -10.82 -9.20 -10.24
C ALA A 147 -9.56 -8.54 -9.65
N PHE A 148 -8.49 -8.40 -10.44
CA PHE A 148 -7.28 -7.68 -10.03
C PHE A 148 -7.58 -6.22 -9.69
N GLY A 149 -8.32 -5.51 -10.55
CA GLY A 149 -8.71 -4.13 -10.31
C GLY A 149 -9.52 -3.95 -9.01
N ILE A 150 -10.50 -4.85 -8.77
CA ILE A 150 -11.28 -4.86 -7.52
C ILE A 150 -10.37 -5.14 -6.32
N ALA A 151 -9.48 -6.15 -6.42
CA ALA A 151 -8.54 -6.48 -5.36
C ALA A 151 -7.61 -5.30 -5.02
N CYS A 152 -7.14 -4.55 -6.01
CA CYS A 152 -6.33 -3.34 -5.80
C CYS A 152 -7.12 -2.23 -5.10
N LEU A 153 -8.37 -1.99 -5.50
CA LEU A 153 -9.22 -0.98 -4.87
C LEU A 153 -9.51 -1.32 -3.40
N LEU A 154 -9.86 -2.58 -3.11
CA LEU A 154 -10.08 -3.02 -1.74
C LEU A 154 -8.78 -2.97 -0.90
N ALA A 155 -7.64 -3.36 -1.47
CA ALA A 155 -6.34 -3.26 -0.81
C ALA A 155 -5.97 -1.79 -0.51
N TYR A 156 -6.28 -0.85 -1.41
CA TYR A 156 -6.09 0.58 -1.17
C TYR A 156 -6.91 1.09 0.03
N VAL A 157 -8.19 0.67 0.12
CA VAL A 157 -9.05 1.04 1.26
C VAL A 157 -8.50 0.45 2.57
N LEU A 158 -8.10 -0.82 2.56
CA LEU A 158 -7.51 -1.50 3.73
C LEU A 158 -6.23 -0.80 4.20
N LEU A 159 -5.32 -0.48 3.25
CA LEU A 159 -4.09 0.25 3.55
C LEU A 159 -4.39 1.65 4.09
N SER A 160 -5.38 2.35 3.54
CA SER A 160 -5.81 3.65 4.04
C SER A 160 -6.31 3.57 5.48
N GLN A 161 -7.09 2.54 5.83
CA GLN A 161 -7.53 2.31 7.20
C GLN A 161 -6.36 2.01 8.15
N LEU A 162 -5.43 1.13 7.75
CA LEU A 162 -4.23 0.83 8.54
C LEU A 162 -3.37 2.08 8.75
N LYS A 163 -3.10 2.84 7.69
CA LYS A 163 -2.34 4.09 7.75
C LYS A 163 -3.01 5.16 8.61
N PHE A 164 -4.34 5.23 8.56
CA PHE A 164 -5.10 6.11 9.45
C PHE A 164 -4.97 5.66 10.91
N MET A 165 -5.08 4.35 11.21
CA MET A 165 -4.90 3.81 12.55
C MET A 165 -3.49 4.09 13.09
N THR A 166 -2.45 3.93 12.27
CA THR A 166 -1.08 4.29 12.67
C THR A 166 -0.93 5.78 12.89
N GLY A 167 -1.52 6.64 12.06
CA GLY A 167 -1.49 8.09 12.25
C GLY A 167 -2.17 8.56 13.53
N ILE A 168 -3.36 8.04 13.84
CA ILE A 168 -4.09 8.39 15.06
C ILE A 168 -3.48 7.81 16.34
N SER A 169 -2.48 6.90 16.26
CA SER A 169 -1.72 6.47 17.43
C SER A 169 -1.01 7.63 18.13
N ALA A 170 -0.81 8.75 17.44
CA ALA A 170 -0.27 10.00 18.00
C ALA A 170 -1.13 10.61 19.13
N PHE A 171 -2.38 10.18 19.31
CA PHE A 171 -3.15 10.53 20.50
C PHE A 171 -2.55 9.96 21.81
N TRP A 172 -1.80 8.85 21.70
CA TRP A 172 -1.23 8.14 22.87
C TRP A 172 0.28 8.14 22.87
N LEU A 173 0.92 8.27 21.70
CA LEU A 173 2.37 8.21 21.55
C LEU A 173 2.94 9.62 21.37
N GLN A 174 3.89 10.00 22.21
CA GLN A 174 4.60 11.28 22.08
C GLN A 174 5.48 11.30 20.83
N GLU A 175 6.12 10.16 20.50
CA GLU A 175 6.95 9.99 19.31
C GLU A 175 6.47 8.80 18.48
N PRO A 176 5.44 8.97 17.65
CA PRO A 176 4.86 7.88 16.89
C PRO A 176 5.72 7.41 15.71
N GLN A 177 6.78 8.15 15.36
CA GLN A 177 7.60 7.92 14.17
C GLN A 177 8.23 6.53 14.17
N GLY A 178 8.94 6.16 15.24
CA GLY A 178 9.56 4.84 15.34
C GLY A 178 8.54 3.70 15.25
N PHE A 179 7.36 3.88 15.87
CA PHE A 179 6.27 2.92 15.76
C PHE A 179 5.77 2.79 14.30
N MET A 180 5.59 3.91 13.60
CA MET A 180 5.14 3.92 12.19
C MET A 180 6.13 3.22 11.26
N GLU A 181 7.44 3.41 11.47
CA GLU A 181 8.47 2.76 10.68
C GLU A 181 8.49 1.26 10.90
N ILE A 182 8.54 0.81 12.16
CA ILE A 182 8.49 -0.62 12.51
C ILE A 182 7.22 -1.25 11.93
N TRP A 183 6.07 -0.59 12.10
CA TRP A 183 4.80 -1.07 11.56
C TRP A 183 4.82 -1.19 10.04
N SER A 184 5.41 -0.21 9.33
CA SER A 184 5.55 -0.23 7.86
C SER A 184 6.43 -1.39 7.39
N ILE A 185 7.50 -1.72 8.12
CA ILE A 185 8.38 -2.86 7.81
C ILE A 185 7.61 -4.17 8.02
N LEU A 186 6.91 -4.32 9.16
CA LEU A 186 6.11 -5.52 9.45
C LEU A 186 5.03 -5.75 8.40
N VAL A 187 4.26 -4.71 8.07
CA VAL A 187 3.27 -4.78 6.98
C VAL A 187 3.95 -5.14 5.66
N GLY A 188 5.09 -4.52 5.33
CA GLY A 188 5.83 -4.82 4.11
C GLY A 188 6.27 -6.28 4.00
N LEU A 189 6.70 -6.88 5.11
CA LEU A 189 7.14 -8.27 5.19
C LEU A 189 5.96 -9.25 5.08
N PHE A 190 4.97 -9.12 5.98
CA PHE A 190 3.86 -10.05 6.08
C PHE A 190 2.79 -9.86 4.98
N ALA A 191 2.81 -8.74 4.28
CA ALA A 191 1.92 -8.50 3.14
C ALA A 191 2.51 -8.93 1.78
N GLY A 192 3.75 -9.38 1.74
CA GLY A 192 4.38 -9.83 0.49
C GLY A 192 5.04 -8.73 -0.33
N ARG A 193 5.14 -7.49 0.19
CA ARG A 193 5.78 -6.39 -0.53
C ARG A 193 7.31 -6.54 -0.60
N LEU A 194 7.94 -6.90 0.53
CA LEU A 194 9.40 -7.06 0.62
C LEU A 194 9.85 -8.43 0.10
N LEU A 195 9.10 -9.48 0.43
CA LEU A 195 9.35 -10.85 -0.02
C LEU A 195 8.01 -11.52 -0.35
N PRO A 196 7.92 -12.28 -1.46
CA PRO A 196 6.75 -13.12 -1.71
C PRO A 196 6.43 -13.99 -0.49
N LEU A 197 5.17 -14.09 -0.10
CA LEU A 197 4.77 -14.89 1.09
C LEU A 197 5.21 -16.35 0.98
N ALA A 198 5.32 -16.87 -0.24
CA ALA A 198 5.79 -18.23 -0.47
C ALA A 198 7.25 -18.48 -0.01
N LEU A 199 8.05 -17.43 0.16
CA LEU A 199 9.43 -17.52 0.66
C LEU A 199 9.53 -17.44 2.19
N LEU A 200 8.46 -17.02 2.84
CA LEU A 200 8.46 -16.92 4.30
C LEU A 200 8.30 -18.31 4.95
N PRO A 201 8.88 -18.51 6.13
CA PRO A 201 8.65 -19.73 6.92
C PRO A 201 7.16 -19.87 7.24
N THR A 202 6.71 -21.11 7.49
CA THR A 202 5.29 -21.44 7.66
C THR A 202 4.59 -20.58 8.71
N TRP A 203 5.23 -20.35 9.86
CA TRP A 203 4.65 -19.51 10.92
C TRP A 203 4.39 -18.07 10.47
N ALA A 204 5.32 -17.47 9.72
CA ALA A 204 5.19 -16.11 9.23
C ALA A 204 4.12 -15.99 8.12
N ARG A 205 4.02 -17.01 7.28
CA ARG A 205 2.95 -17.14 6.28
C ARG A 205 1.59 -17.24 6.94
N THR A 206 1.46 -18.06 7.99
CA THR A 206 0.22 -18.19 8.76
C THR A 206 -0.20 -16.86 9.40
N ILE A 207 0.74 -16.07 9.92
CA ILE A 207 0.45 -14.71 10.42
C ILE A 207 -0.08 -13.82 9.29
N GLY A 208 0.57 -13.82 8.13
CA GLY A 208 0.10 -13.08 6.95
C GLY A 208 -1.31 -13.50 6.48
N ASP A 209 -1.61 -14.79 6.60
CA ASP A 209 -2.91 -15.34 6.18
C ASP A 209 -4.03 -15.10 7.20
N ILE A 210 -3.76 -15.17 8.50
CA ILE A 210 -4.76 -14.89 9.56
C ILE A 210 -5.03 -13.39 9.63
N LEU A 211 -4.00 -12.55 9.64
CA LEU A 211 -4.11 -11.10 9.71
C LEU A 211 -4.43 -10.48 8.32
N PRO A 212 -4.78 -9.19 8.26
CA PRO A 212 -5.12 -8.53 6.99
C PRO A 212 -3.96 -8.41 6.00
N PHE A 213 -2.74 -8.82 6.39
CA PHE A 213 -1.54 -8.53 5.61
C PHE A 213 -1.51 -9.26 4.27
N GLY A 214 -1.80 -10.57 4.24
CA GLY A 214 -1.74 -11.37 3.01
C GLY A 214 -2.69 -10.91 1.91
N VAL A 215 -3.75 -10.16 2.26
CA VAL A 215 -4.70 -9.64 1.28
C VAL A 215 -4.36 -8.24 0.75
N LEU A 216 -3.26 -7.62 1.23
CA LEU A 216 -2.87 -6.25 0.81
C LEU A 216 -2.11 -6.24 -0.52
N TYR A 217 -1.00 -6.98 -0.61
CA TYR A 217 -0.17 -7.03 -1.83
C TYR A 217 -0.11 -8.44 -2.41
N ALA A 218 0.08 -9.47 -1.56
CA ALA A 218 0.26 -10.82 -2.05
C ALA A 218 -0.95 -11.34 -2.81
N PHE A 219 -2.16 -11.15 -2.30
CA PHE A 219 -3.38 -11.59 -2.97
C PHE A 219 -3.61 -10.91 -4.34
N PRO A 220 -3.56 -9.57 -4.49
CA PRO A 220 -3.61 -8.94 -5.81
C PRO A 220 -2.51 -9.47 -6.75
N MET A 221 -1.29 -9.68 -6.24
CA MET A 221 -0.18 -10.22 -7.03
C MET A 221 -0.43 -11.66 -7.47
N ASP A 222 -1.01 -12.52 -6.62
CA ASP A 222 -1.37 -13.89 -6.97
C ASP A 222 -2.48 -13.94 -8.03
N VAL A 223 -3.43 -12.99 -7.99
CA VAL A 223 -4.44 -12.81 -9.06
C VAL A 223 -3.75 -12.39 -10.36
N LEU A 224 -2.89 -11.37 -10.32
CA LEU A 224 -2.18 -10.84 -11.50
C LEU A 224 -1.30 -11.91 -12.15
N MET A 225 -0.52 -12.63 -11.35
CA MET A 225 0.46 -13.63 -11.82
C MET A 225 -0.16 -15.00 -12.12
N ASN A 226 -1.48 -15.14 -12.12
CA ASN A 226 -2.17 -16.38 -12.46
C ASN A 226 -1.86 -17.55 -11.48
N ARG A 227 -1.54 -17.25 -10.22
CA ARG A 227 -1.15 -18.25 -9.22
C ARG A 227 -2.34 -18.89 -8.51
N ILE A 228 -3.51 -18.25 -8.57
CA ILE A 228 -4.74 -18.72 -7.92
C ILE A 228 -5.91 -18.80 -8.91
N GLY A 229 -6.79 -19.74 -8.68
CA GLY A 229 -8.00 -19.97 -9.49
C GLY A 229 -9.23 -19.18 -9.01
N GLY A 230 -10.33 -19.27 -9.75
CA GLY A 230 -11.55 -18.46 -9.54
C GLY A 230 -12.12 -18.54 -8.13
N VAL A 231 -12.22 -19.74 -7.54
CA VAL A 231 -12.75 -19.91 -6.16
C VAL A 231 -11.85 -19.22 -5.14
N ALA A 232 -10.51 -19.35 -5.28
CA ALA A 232 -9.57 -18.67 -4.39
C ALA A 232 -9.62 -17.15 -4.55
N ILE A 233 -9.89 -16.63 -5.76
CA ILE A 233 -10.11 -15.19 -6.00
C ILE A 233 -11.34 -14.70 -5.21
N VAL A 234 -12.46 -15.40 -5.29
CA VAL A 234 -13.68 -15.04 -4.55
C VAL A 234 -13.44 -15.03 -3.05
N TRP A 235 -12.76 -16.06 -2.51
CA TRP A 235 -12.38 -16.11 -1.10
C TRP A 235 -11.44 -14.95 -0.70
N GLY A 236 -10.46 -14.62 -1.52
CA GLY A 236 -9.55 -13.50 -1.27
C GLY A 236 -10.28 -12.15 -1.22
N LEU A 237 -11.20 -11.90 -2.16
CA LEU A 237 -12.06 -10.71 -2.16
C LEU A 237 -12.98 -10.69 -0.92
N GLY A 238 -13.56 -11.83 -0.55
CA GLY A 238 -14.35 -11.96 0.68
C GLY A 238 -13.55 -11.61 1.94
N ARG A 239 -12.28 -12.07 2.03
CA ARG A 239 -11.37 -11.73 3.13
C ARG A 239 -11.04 -10.23 3.14
N GLN A 240 -10.84 -9.60 1.98
CA GLN A 240 -10.63 -8.15 1.91
C GLN A 240 -11.85 -7.40 2.45
N LEU A 241 -13.07 -7.78 2.05
CA LEU A 241 -14.31 -7.16 2.55
C LEU A 241 -14.50 -7.36 4.06
N LEU A 242 -14.23 -8.56 4.56
CA LEU A 242 -14.28 -8.86 6.00
C LEU A 242 -13.33 -7.94 6.78
N TRP A 243 -12.06 -7.88 6.37
CA TRP A 243 -11.06 -7.05 7.03
C TRP A 243 -11.34 -5.56 6.89
N MET A 244 -11.92 -5.13 5.78
CA MET A 244 -12.36 -3.74 5.60
C MET A 244 -13.41 -3.35 6.66
N GLY A 245 -14.34 -4.24 6.98
CA GLY A 245 -15.31 -4.06 8.06
C GLY A 245 -14.65 -4.02 9.45
N VAL A 246 -13.77 -4.98 9.73
CA VAL A 246 -13.05 -5.09 11.01
C VAL A 246 -12.16 -3.85 11.25
N LEU A 247 -11.33 -3.47 10.26
CA LEU A 247 -10.47 -2.29 10.38
C LEU A 247 -11.28 -1.01 10.43
N GLY A 248 -12.37 -0.91 9.67
CA GLY A 248 -13.28 0.24 9.73
C GLY A 248 -13.90 0.44 11.12
N LEU A 249 -14.27 -0.65 11.79
CA LEU A 249 -14.70 -0.60 13.20
C LEU A 249 -13.54 -0.18 14.11
N GLY A 250 -12.34 -0.75 13.90
CA GLY A 250 -11.13 -0.37 14.64
C GLY A 250 -10.82 1.13 14.54
N VAL A 251 -10.85 1.68 13.32
CA VAL A 251 -10.69 3.12 13.07
C VAL A 251 -11.70 3.95 13.88
N ARG A 252 -12.99 3.58 13.84
CA ARG A 252 -14.02 4.30 14.58
C ARG A 252 -13.81 4.28 16.09
N LEU A 253 -13.47 3.11 16.63
CA LEU A 253 -13.24 2.95 18.07
C LEU A 253 -11.99 3.69 18.54
N MET A 254 -10.87 3.57 17.81
CA MET A 254 -9.65 4.31 18.11
C MET A 254 -9.86 5.81 18.00
N TRP A 255 -10.52 6.28 16.96
CA TRP A 255 -10.83 7.69 16.78
C TRP A 255 -11.66 8.24 17.93
N ALA A 256 -12.76 7.56 18.28
CA ALA A 256 -13.64 7.99 19.38
C ALA A 256 -12.92 8.04 20.73
N ARG A 257 -11.97 7.10 20.98
CA ARG A 257 -11.15 7.12 22.20
C ARG A 257 -10.07 8.20 22.17
N GLY A 258 -9.43 8.39 21.02
CA GLY A 258 -8.37 9.37 20.83
C GLY A 258 -8.89 10.80 21.00
N LEU A 259 -10.08 11.11 20.50
CA LEU A 259 -10.70 12.43 20.67
C LEU A 259 -10.95 12.80 22.14
N ARG A 260 -11.12 11.83 23.04
CA ARG A 260 -11.28 12.12 24.49
C ARG A 260 -9.99 12.55 25.15
N GLN A 261 -8.84 12.27 24.51
CA GLN A 261 -7.51 12.66 25.03
C GLN A 261 -6.95 13.88 24.28
N TYR A 262 -7.66 14.34 23.24
CA TYR A 262 -7.19 15.46 22.43
C TYR A 262 -7.42 16.79 23.19
N GLU A 263 -6.33 17.51 23.43
CA GLU A 263 -6.32 18.87 23.92
C GLU A 263 -5.89 19.81 22.79
N SER A 264 -6.65 20.87 22.53
CA SER A 264 -6.23 21.87 21.54
C SER A 264 -5.13 22.75 22.16
N VAL A 265 -3.96 22.79 21.54
CA VAL A 265 -2.92 23.75 21.92
C VAL A 265 -3.33 25.12 21.40
N GLY A 266 -3.67 26.06 22.29
CA GLY A 266 -4.00 27.45 21.94
C GLY A 266 -5.44 27.84 22.23
N GLY A 267 -5.99 27.44 23.38
CA GLY A 267 -7.16 28.07 24.03
C GLY A 267 -6.76 29.24 24.88
#